data_d9a082c579609155b2ab490a38071967
#
_entry.id   d9a082c579609155b2ab490a38071967
#
_cell.length_a   1.000
_cell.length_b   1.000
_cell.length_c   1.000
_cell.angle_alpha   90.00
_cell.angle_beta   90.00
_cell.angle_gamma   90.00
#
_symmetry.space_group_name_H-M   'P 1'
#
loop_
_entity.id
_entity.type
_entity.pdbx_description
1 polymer ?
#
loop_
_entity_poly.entity_id
_entity_poly.type
_entity_poly.pdbx_seq_one_letter_code
_entity_poly.pdbx_strand_id
1 'polypeptide(L)'
;MESGSVKESRVKIEFASRAPKNCKLAIEELLFFNPSQHKVREGIVKALEKYGHPRVEETEGGLSVRVGKEEAQTLFAFDAHRRASHPVGVVVFLRTTPTDISIMHVAVNPDYALKGTESGVGLGVELVEKVKEISARIVGVERIVFFYRQQVVIRVG
;
A
#
# COMPACT_ATOMS: atom_id res chain seq x y z
N MET A 1 -31.95 12.04 15.56
CA MET A 1 -31.36 12.05 15.16
C MET A 1 -30.67 11.37 14.32
N GLU A 2 -30.55 11.18 13.65
CA GLU A 2 -29.98 10.48 12.83
C GLU A 2 -28.88 10.94 12.08
N SER A 3 -28.36 12.03 12.16
CA SER A 3 -27.14 12.52 11.53
C SER A 3 -25.90 11.74 11.97
N GLY A 4 -25.94 11.13 13.13
CA GLY A 4 -24.86 10.30 13.61
C GLY A 4 -24.57 9.11 12.70
N SER A 5 -25.59 8.53 12.10
CA SER A 5 -25.41 7.36 11.25
C SER A 5 -24.63 7.68 9.97
N VAL A 6 -24.74 8.90 9.47
CA VAL A 6 -24.00 9.31 8.28
C VAL A 6 -22.50 9.37 8.58
N LYS A 7 -22.15 9.90 9.75
CA LYS A 7 -20.74 9.96 10.16
C LYS A 7 -20.18 8.58 10.43
N GLU A 8 -20.99 7.69 10.93
CA GLU A 8 -20.57 6.33 11.26
C GLU A 8 -20.22 5.52 10.02
N SER A 9 -20.68 5.92 8.84
CA SER A 9 -20.35 5.23 7.62
C SER A 9 -18.91 5.49 7.17
N ARG A 10 -18.26 6.50 7.73
CA ARG A 10 -16.87 6.83 7.38
C ARG A 10 -15.91 6.07 8.27
N VAL A 11 -14.83 5.63 7.67
CA VAL A 11 -13.84 4.80 8.34
C VAL A 11 -12.58 5.61 8.59
N LYS A 12 -12.10 5.57 9.81
CA LYS A 12 -10.84 6.19 10.15
C LYS A 12 -9.71 5.19 9.87
N ILE A 13 -8.76 5.60 9.05
CA ILE A 13 -7.63 4.76 8.65
C ILE A 13 -6.39 5.18 9.42
N GLU A 14 -5.68 4.19 9.94
CA GLU A 14 -4.37 4.39 10.55
C GLU A 14 -3.33 3.69 9.69
N PHE A 15 -2.18 4.34 9.53
CA PHE A 15 -1.11 3.84 8.68
C PHE A 15 0.08 3.42 9.54
N ALA A 16 0.74 2.33 9.16
CA ALA A 16 1.93 1.85 9.85
C ALA A 16 2.89 1.22 8.85
N SER A 17 4.18 1.40 9.08
CA SER A 17 5.22 0.84 8.21
C SER A 17 5.48 -0.64 8.49
N ARG A 18 5.04 -1.14 9.64
CA ARG A 18 5.16 -2.53 10.02
C ARG A 18 3.80 -3.02 10.51
N ALA A 19 3.53 -4.29 10.30
CA ALA A 19 2.30 -4.91 10.78
C ALA A 19 2.63 -5.91 11.89
N PRO A 20 1.71 -6.14 12.83
CA PRO A 20 1.90 -7.19 13.84
C PRO A 20 2.06 -8.56 13.19
N LYS A 21 2.81 -9.45 13.83
CA LYS A 21 3.13 -10.78 13.28
C LYS A 21 1.89 -11.62 12.97
N ASN A 22 0.82 -11.43 13.70
CA ASN A 22 -0.41 -12.17 13.47
C ASN A 22 -1.18 -11.73 12.22
N CYS A 23 -0.68 -10.70 11.51
CA CYS A 23 -1.30 -10.21 10.26
C CYS A 23 -0.81 -10.96 9.03
N LYS A 24 0.12 -11.91 9.15
CA LYS A 24 0.79 -12.48 7.97
C LYS A 24 -0.18 -13.03 6.93
N LEU A 25 -1.14 -13.85 7.34
CA LEU A 25 -2.11 -14.40 6.42
C LEU A 25 -2.96 -13.32 5.74
N ALA A 26 -3.41 -12.34 6.52
CA ALA A 26 -4.22 -11.27 5.98
C ALA A 26 -3.46 -10.43 4.96
N ILE A 27 -2.17 -10.19 5.20
CA ILE A 27 -1.32 -9.46 4.27
C ILE A 27 -1.11 -10.27 2.99
N GLU A 28 -0.85 -11.56 3.12
CA GLU A 28 -0.67 -12.43 1.97
C GLU A 28 -1.93 -12.50 1.13
N GLU A 29 -3.10 -12.52 1.75
CA GLU A 29 -4.35 -12.47 1.01
C GLU A 29 -4.52 -11.17 0.25
N LEU A 30 -4.19 -10.04 0.87
CA LEU A 30 -4.25 -8.75 0.19
C LEU A 30 -3.31 -8.70 -1.01
N LEU A 31 -2.08 -9.16 -0.84
CA LEU A 31 -1.05 -9.06 -1.87
C LEU A 31 -1.24 -10.06 -3.00
N PHE A 32 -1.65 -11.29 -2.68
CA PHE A 32 -1.58 -12.38 -3.65
C PHE A 32 -2.94 -12.89 -4.09
N PHE A 33 -3.97 -12.69 -3.31
CA PHE A 33 -5.28 -13.27 -3.58
C PHE A 33 -6.40 -12.23 -3.67
N ASN A 34 -6.03 -10.97 -3.83
CA ASN A 34 -7.01 -9.90 -3.95
C ASN A 34 -7.70 -9.98 -5.32
N PRO A 35 -9.04 -10.01 -5.38
CA PRO A 35 -9.75 -10.11 -6.65
C PRO A 35 -9.43 -9.02 -7.66
N SER A 36 -8.99 -7.85 -7.21
CA SER A 36 -8.68 -6.75 -8.12
C SER A 36 -7.31 -6.85 -8.79
N GLN A 37 -6.48 -7.84 -8.42
CA GLN A 37 -5.14 -7.99 -9.00
C GLN A 37 -5.15 -8.20 -10.51
N HIS A 38 -6.17 -8.85 -11.05
CA HIS A 38 -6.20 -9.13 -12.49
C HIS A 38 -6.18 -7.86 -13.33
N LYS A 39 -6.59 -6.73 -12.78
CA LYS A 39 -6.61 -5.45 -13.49
C LYS A 39 -5.21 -4.92 -13.80
N VAL A 40 -4.22 -5.38 -13.06
CA VAL A 40 -2.83 -4.91 -13.20
C VAL A 40 -1.87 -6.06 -13.41
N ARG A 41 -2.37 -7.18 -13.88
CA ARG A 41 -1.61 -8.42 -13.99
C ARG A 41 -0.31 -8.28 -14.77
N GLU A 42 -0.34 -7.60 -15.91
CA GLU A 42 0.87 -7.41 -16.72
C GLU A 42 1.96 -6.67 -15.97
N GLY A 43 1.57 -5.62 -15.24
CA GLY A 43 2.53 -4.88 -14.44
C GLY A 43 3.12 -5.71 -13.32
N ILE A 44 2.29 -6.54 -12.70
CA ILE A 44 2.75 -7.45 -11.66
C ILE A 44 3.76 -8.45 -12.23
N VAL A 45 3.46 -9.03 -13.39
CA VAL A 45 4.38 -9.96 -14.05
C VAL A 45 5.72 -9.30 -14.35
N LYS A 46 5.70 -8.07 -14.88
CA LYS A 46 6.94 -7.34 -15.15
C LYS A 46 7.74 -7.07 -13.89
N ALA A 47 7.06 -6.75 -12.80
CA ALA A 47 7.72 -6.53 -11.53
C ALA A 47 8.38 -7.81 -11.02
N LEU A 48 7.69 -8.94 -11.16
CA LEU A 48 8.23 -10.23 -10.77
C LEU A 48 9.48 -10.59 -11.57
N GLU A 49 9.47 -10.32 -12.87
CA GLU A 49 10.61 -10.59 -13.73
C GLU A 49 11.83 -9.74 -13.37
N LYS A 50 11.61 -8.48 -13.07
CA LYS A 50 12.72 -7.55 -12.81
C LYS A 50 13.24 -7.63 -11.38
N TYR A 51 12.36 -7.73 -10.40
CA TYR A 51 12.73 -7.61 -8.98
C TYR A 51 12.59 -8.91 -8.20
N GLY A 52 11.89 -9.89 -8.74
CA GLY A 52 11.64 -11.15 -8.07
C GLY A 52 10.30 -11.17 -7.35
N HIS A 53 9.98 -12.29 -6.75
CA HIS A 53 8.70 -12.48 -6.09
C HIS A 53 8.66 -11.73 -4.76
N PRO A 54 7.56 -11.03 -4.46
CA PRO A 54 7.38 -10.46 -3.14
C PRO A 54 7.08 -11.57 -2.13
N ARG A 55 7.54 -11.38 -0.92
CA ARG A 55 7.23 -12.29 0.19
C ARG A 55 7.13 -11.51 1.49
N VAL A 56 6.31 -12.01 2.39
CA VAL A 56 6.11 -11.39 3.69
C VAL A 56 7.11 -12.04 4.65
N GLU A 57 7.90 -11.22 5.33
CA GLU A 57 8.93 -11.66 6.27
C GLU A 57 8.69 -11.13 7.66
N GLU A 58 9.03 -11.92 8.66
CA GLU A 58 9.02 -11.46 10.04
C GLU A 58 10.35 -10.78 10.35
N THR A 59 10.27 -9.62 10.98
CA THR A 59 11.43 -8.87 11.46
C THR A 59 11.21 -8.52 12.93
N GLU A 60 12.22 -7.95 13.60
CA GLU A 60 12.07 -7.55 15.00
C GLU A 60 10.91 -6.57 15.20
N GLY A 61 10.72 -5.65 14.28
CA GLY A 61 9.67 -4.63 14.39
C GLY A 61 8.30 -5.07 13.90
N GLY A 62 8.16 -6.31 13.44
CA GLY A 62 6.92 -6.81 12.86
C GLY A 62 7.12 -7.34 11.46
N LEU A 63 6.04 -7.41 10.69
CA LEU A 63 6.10 -7.93 9.32
C LEU A 63 6.49 -6.84 8.34
N SER A 64 7.27 -7.24 7.33
CA SER A 64 7.62 -6.40 6.19
C SER A 64 7.55 -7.22 4.92
N VAL A 65 7.68 -6.56 3.77
CA VAL A 65 7.66 -7.24 2.48
C VAL A 65 9.03 -7.13 1.84
N ARG A 66 9.53 -8.24 1.34
CA ARG A 66 10.78 -8.27 0.59
C ARG A 66 10.45 -8.61 -0.87
N VAL A 67 11.08 -7.91 -1.79
CA VAL A 67 10.91 -8.14 -3.22
C VAL A 67 12.25 -8.61 -3.76
N GLY A 68 12.35 -9.89 -4.09
CA GLY A 68 13.60 -10.49 -4.49
C GLY A 68 14.63 -10.37 -3.37
N LYS A 69 15.77 -9.74 -3.66
CA LYS A 69 16.83 -9.52 -2.68
C LYS A 69 16.66 -8.21 -1.92
N GLU A 70 15.73 -7.37 -2.34
CA GLU A 70 15.55 -6.05 -1.75
C GLU A 70 14.50 -6.08 -0.66
N GLU A 71 14.79 -5.42 0.45
CA GLU A 71 13.77 -5.16 1.44
C GLU A 71 12.99 -3.94 0.97
N ALA A 72 11.77 -4.18 0.52
CA ALA A 72 10.91 -3.08 0.08
C ALA A 72 10.35 -2.35 1.29
N GLN A 73 10.00 -1.09 1.09
CA GLN A 73 9.28 -0.35 2.10
C GLN A 73 7.80 -0.63 1.94
N THR A 74 7.10 -0.66 3.06
CA THR A 74 5.68 -0.95 3.07
C THR A 74 4.96 0.08 3.92
N LEU A 75 3.71 0.31 3.56
CA LEU A 75 2.81 1.07 4.39
C LEU A 75 1.50 0.30 4.44
N PHE A 76 1.11 -0.08 5.65
CA PHE A 76 -0.12 -0.81 5.88
C PHE A 76 -1.20 0.14 6.36
N ALA A 77 -2.43 -0.10 5.92
CA ALA A 77 -3.58 0.66 6.34
C ALA A 77 -4.47 -0.21 7.21
N PHE A 78 -4.88 0.30 8.35
CA PHE A 78 -5.78 -0.40 9.28
C PHE A 78 -7.01 0.47 9.52
N ASP A 79 -8.14 -0.19 9.62
CA ASP A 79 -9.36 0.46 10.07
C ASP A 79 -9.27 0.59 11.59
N ALA A 80 -9.28 1.82 12.09
CA ALA A 80 -9.10 2.09 13.51
C ALA A 80 -10.19 1.46 14.39
N HIS A 81 -11.31 1.09 13.80
CA HIS A 81 -12.43 0.46 14.52
C HIS A 81 -12.43 -1.06 14.42
N ARG A 82 -11.42 -1.64 13.79
CA ARG A 82 -11.28 -3.08 13.64
C ARG A 82 -10.00 -3.57 14.30
N ARG A 83 -9.87 -4.90 14.36
CA ARG A 83 -8.67 -5.51 14.91
C ARG A 83 -7.46 -5.19 14.04
N ALA A 84 -6.34 -4.90 14.69
CA ALA A 84 -5.08 -4.64 14.00
C ALA A 84 -4.55 -5.84 13.21
N SER A 85 -5.09 -7.04 13.43
CA SER A 85 -4.68 -8.23 12.70
C SER A 85 -5.23 -8.30 11.27
N HIS A 86 -6.05 -7.32 10.89
CA HIS A 86 -6.68 -7.31 9.58
C HIS A 86 -6.40 -5.98 8.87
N PRO A 87 -5.23 -5.85 8.24
CA PRO A 87 -4.98 -4.65 7.45
C PRO A 87 -5.95 -4.62 6.27
N VAL A 88 -6.40 -3.43 5.93
CA VAL A 88 -7.37 -3.24 4.85
C VAL A 88 -6.74 -2.72 3.58
N GLY A 89 -5.46 -2.40 3.63
CA GLY A 89 -4.70 -1.99 2.46
C GLY A 89 -3.22 -2.05 2.72
N VAL A 90 -2.46 -2.08 1.63
CA VAL A 90 -1.00 -2.07 1.69
C VAL A 90 -0.46 -1.44 0.41
N VAL A 91 0.62 -0.68 0.54
CA VAL A 91 1.41 -0.24 -0.60
C VAL A 91 2.86 -0.69 -0.38
N VAL A 92 3.45 -1.23 -1.43
CA VAL A 92 4.85 -1.68 -1.43
C VAL A 92 5.61 -0.79 -2.39
N PHE A 93 6.70 -0.19 -1.93
CA PHE A 93 7.47 0.74 -2.75
C PHE A 93 8.95 0.59 -2.47
N LEU A 94 9.76 1.06 -3.42
CA LEU A 94 11.20 0.88 -3.38
C LEU A 94 11.87 2.06 -4.07
N ARG A 95 12.98 2.56 -3.51
CA ARG A 95 13.78 3.58 -4.19
C ARG A 95 14.61 2.88 -5.26
N THR A 96 14.21 3.06 -6.52
CA THR A 96 14.83 2.35 -7.64
C THR A 96 15.95 3.13 -8.29
N THR A 97 15.94 4.46 -8.17
CA THR A 97 17.02 5.33 -8.60
C THR A 97 17.16 6.43 -7.55
N PRO A 98 18.25 7.23 -7.59
CA PRO A 98 18.38 8.32 -6.63
C PRO A 98 17.21 9.31 -6.61
N THR A 99 16.50 9.46 -7.74
CA THR A 99 15.41 10.44 -7.85
C THR A 99 14.02 9.81 -7.81
N ASP A 100 13.91 8.49 -7.92
CA ASP A 100 12.62 7.84 -8.11
C ASP A 100 12.28 6.84 -6.99
N ILE A 101 11.06 6.96 -6.51
CA ILE A 101 10.41 5.93 -5.71
C ILE A 101 9.45 5.20 -6.66
N SER A 102 9.59 3.88 -6.75
CA SER A 102 8.71 3.07 -7.58
C SER A 102 7.70 2.35 -6.71
N ILE A 103 6.42 2.55 -7.01
CA ILE A 103 5.36 1.79 -6.36
C ILE A 103 5.26 0.46 -7.06
N MET A 104 5.57 -0.60 -6.33
CA MET A 104 5.59 -1.97 -6.84
C MET A 104 4.21 -2.59 -6.81
N HIS A 105 3.42 -2.28 -5.80
CA HIS A 105 2.13 -2.90 -5.60
C HIS A 105 1.27 -2.05 -4.68
N VAL A 106 0.00 -1.93 -5.01
CA VAL A 106 -1.02 -1.37 -4.13
C VAL A 106 -2.16 -2.36 -4.08
N ALA A 107 -2.52 -2.79 -2.90
CA ALA A 107 -3.63 -3.71 -2.72
C ALA A 107 -4.57 -3.14 -1.65
N VAL A 108 -5.85 -3.17 -1.93
CA VAL A 108 -6.88 -2.62 -1.05
C VAL A 108 -8.02 -3.62 -0.95
N ASN A 109 -8.50 -3.84 0.26
CA ASN A 109 -9.71 -4.61 0.45
C ASN A 109 -10.83 -3.92 -0.32
N PRO A 110 -11.58 -4.64 -1.17
CA PRO A 110 -12.61 -4.02 -2.01
C PRO A 110 -13.63 -3.16 -1.27
N ASP A 111 -13.92 -3.49 -0.02
CA ASP A 111 -14.87 -2.70 0.78
C ASP A 111 -14.36 -1.30 1.09
N TYR A 112 -13.08 -1.03 0.91
CA TYR A 112 -12.47 0.27 1.20
C TYR A 112 -11.98 0.99 -0.06
N ALA A 113 -12.21 0.41 -1.23
CA ALA A 113 -11.61 0.89 -2.47
C ALA A 113 -12.12 2.27 -2.91
N LEU A 114 -13.42 2.48 -2.88
CA LEU A 114 -14.02 3.69 -3.45
C LEU A 114 -14.60 4.65 -2.43
N LYS A 115 -14.94 4.16 -1.27
CA LYS A 115 -15.58 4.97 -0.24
C LYS A 115 -15.35 4.31 1.11
N GLY A 116 -15.78 4.96 2.16
CA GLY A 116 -15.64 4.41 3.49
C GLY A 116 -14.50 5.01 4.28
N THR A 117 -13.73 5.93 3.68
CA THR A 117 -12.67 6.62 4.40
C THR A 117 -13.09 8.06 4.72
N GLU A 118 -12.49 8.65 5.73
CA GLU A 118 -12.79 10.01 6.15
C GLU A 118 -12.46 11.03 5.06
N SER A 119 -11.45 10.76 4.27
CA SER A 119 -11.03 11.69 3.22
C SER A 119 -12.02 11.81 2.08
N GLY A 120 -12.90 10.82 1.93
CA GLY A 120 -13.85 10.79 0.82
C GLY A 120 -13.27 10.30 -0.48
N VAL A 121 -11.96 10.04 -0.52
CA VAL A 121 -11.32 9.38 -1.67
C VAL A 121 -11.07 7.93 -1.31
N GLY A 122 -10.85 7.07 -2.28
CA GLY A 122 -10.62 5.66 -2.01
C GLY A 122 -9.30 5.42 -1.26
N LEU A 123 -9.21 4.30 -0.58
CA LEU A 123 -8.04 3.96 0.21
C LEU A 123 -6.78 3.84 -0.64
N GLY A 124 -6.90 3.34 -1.88
CA GLY A 124 -5.76 3.27 -2.79
C GLY A 124 -5.13 4.63 -3.03
N VAL A 125 -5.96 5.65 -3.22
CA VAL A 125 -5.50 7.02 -3.41
C VAL A 125 -4.82 7.53 -2.15
N GLU A 126 -5.39 7.26 -0.98
CA GLU A 126 -4.79 7.67 0.29
C GLU A 126 -3.41 7.05 0.51
N LEU A 127 -3.26 5.77 0.17
CA LEU A 127 -1.97 5.09 0.29
C LEU A 127 -0.92 5.75 -0.61
N VAL A 128 -1.27 6.07 -1.84
CA VAL A 128 -0.36 6.74 -2.77
C VAL A 128 -0.01 8.14 -2.26
N GLU A 129 -0.98 8.88 -1.74
CA GLU A 129 -0.73 10.20 -1.17
C GLU A 129 0.21 10.13 0.03
N LYS A 130 0.09 9.10 0.84
CA LYS A 130 1.03 8.89 1.96
C LYS A 130 2.45 8.60 1.47
N VAL A 131 2.59 7.81 0.42
CA VAL A 131 3.92 7.58 -0.18
C VAL A 131 4.49 8.88 -0.70
N LYS A 132 3.66 9.73 -1.30
CA LYS A 132 4.08 11.03 -1.78
C LYS A 132 4.58 11.92 -0.63
N GLU A 133 3.86 11.96 0.48
CA GLU A 133 4.28 12.72 1.66
C GLU A 133 5.62 12.22 2.21
N ILE A 134 5.78 10.90 2.31
CA ILE A 134 7.03 10.30 2.77
C ILE A 134 8.16 10.66 1.82
N SER A 135 7.94 10.51 0.53
CA SER A 135 8.94 10.76 -0.51
C SER A 135 9.41 12.22 -0.52
N ALA A 136 8.51 13.15 -0.23
CA ALA A 136 8.85 14.58 -0.19
C ALA A 136 9.87 14.90 0.90
N ARG A 137 10.03 14.03 1.89
CA ARG A 137 10.98 14.21 2.99
C ARG A 137 12.32 13.53 2.72
N ILE A 138 12.44 12.80 1.62
CA ILE A 138 13.68 12.10 1.29
C ILE A 138 14.48 12.96 0.34
N VAL A 139 15.71 13.26 0.74
CA VAL A 139 16.60 14.11 -0.06
C VAL A 139 16.87 13.44 -1.41
N GLY A 140 16.67 14.20 -2.48
CA GLY A 140 16.95 13.75 -3.84
C GLY A 140 15.79 13.09 -4.56
N VAL A 141 14.75 12.68 -3.85
CA VAL A 141 13.59 12.08 -4.52
C VAL A 141 12.76 13.16 -5.19
N GLU A 142 12.48 12.96 -6.46
CA GLU A 142 11.75 13.92 -7.29
C GLU A 142 10.45 13.35 -7.85
N ARG A 143 10.35 12.03 -7.99
CA ARG A 143 9.21 11.41 -8.66
C ARG A 143 8.78 10.12 -7.99
N ILE A 144 7.49 9.84 -8.13
CA ILE A 144 6.92 8.53 -7.82
C ILE A 144 6.49 7.91 -9.14
N VAL A 145 6.94 6.69 -9.40
CA VAL A 145 6.65 5.98 -10.63
C VAL A 145 5.87 4.72 -10.27
N PHE A 146 4.80 4.47 -11.00
CA PHE A 146 4.04 3.23 -10.82
C PHE A 146 4.64 2.17 -11.73
N PHE A 147 5.21 1.14 -11.15
CA PHE A 147 5.85 0.11 -11.95
C PHE A 147 4.86 -0.63 -12.86
N TYR A 148 3.66 -0.86 -12.35
CA TYR A 148 2.62 -1.55 -13.10
C TYR A 148 1.81 -0.61 -14.03
N ARG A 149 2.09 0.70 -14.00
CA ARG A 149 1.47 1.70 -14.88
C ARG A 149 2.56 2.68 -15.29
N GLN A 150 3.36 2.29 -16.24
CA GLN A 150 4.55 3.04 -16.62
C GLN A 150 4.30 4.46 -17.09
N GLN A 151 3.09 4.75 -17.58
CA GLN A 151 2.76 6.09 -18.03
C GLN A 151 2.41 7.05 -16.90
N VAL A 152 2.22 6.53 -15.70
CA VAL A 152 1.81 7.35 -14.57
C VAL A 152 3.04 7.71 -13.75
N VAL A 153 3.33 9.02 -13.69
CA VAL A 153 4.44 9.57 -12.91
C VAL A 153 3.90 10.72 -12.08
N ILE A 154 4.19 10.70 -10.80
CA ILE A 154 3.77 11.77 -9.89
C ILE A 154 5.01 12.51 -9.44
N ARG A 155 5.02 13.82 -9.64
CA ARG A 155 6.11 14.65 -9.15
C ARG A 155 5.92 14.93 -7.67
N VAL A 156 7.03 14.91 -6.95
CA VAL A 156 7.07 15.13 -5.52
C VAL A 156 7.53 16.55 -5.27
N GLY A 157 6.80 17.26 -4.44
CA GLY A 157 7.14 18.64 -4.07
C GLY A 157 6.39 19.72 -4.80
#